data_3ea4d090de4687453bdc0ef8ba4348e3
#
_entry.id   3ea4d090de4687453bdc0ef8ba4348e3
#
_cell.length_a   1.000
_cell.length_b   1.000
_cell.length_c   1.000
_cell.angle_alpha   90.00
_cell.angle_beta   90.00
_cell.angle_gamma   90.00
#
_symmetry.space_group_name_H-M   'P 1'
#
loop_
_entity.id
_entity.type
_entity.pdbx_description
1 polymer ?
#
loop_
_entity_poly.entity_id
_entity_poly.type
_entity_poly.pdbx_seq_one_letter_code
_entity_poly.pdbx_strand_id
1 'polypeptide(L)'
;MLPQLFQHAWMDESIEAFRNQVRRYIAGELSPHLESWRRQGFIPREVWRGFGAMGFLLPEIGEAYGGSGTSLAYQLVVQDEMAKAEIPATTGVHSIVTHYINDYGTEEQKTRWLPRLVSGEMLAAVGMTEPGCGS
;
A
#
# COMPACT_ATOMS: atom_id res chain seq x y z
N MET A 1 -23.26 7.63 16.69
CA MET A 1 -22.09 7.45 17.57
C MET A 1 -21.92 5.95 17.83
N LEU A 2 -21.18 5.26 16.95
CA LEU A 2 -20.76 3.86 17.12
C LEU A 2 -19.22 3.79 17.09
N PRO A 3 -18.50 4.43 18.00
CA PRO A 3 -17.08 4.66 17.79
C PRO A 3 -16.13 3.76 18.52
N GLN A 4 -16.53 2.91 19.42
CA GLN A 4 -15.53 2.25 20.27
C GLN A 4 -15.68 0.74 20.45
N LEU A 5 -16.61 0.11 19.74
CA LEU A 5 -16.87 -1.33 19.89
C LEU A 5 -15.89 -2.23 19.10
N PHE A 6 -15.03 -1.65 18.26
CA PHE A 6 -14.09 -2.41 17.43
C PHE A 6 -12.68 -1.77 17.39
N GLN A 7 -12.17 -1.40 18.55
CA GLN A 7 -10.74 -1.09 18.64
C GLN A 7 -10.00 -2.43 18.64
N HIS A 8 -9.32 -2.72 17.53
CA HIS A 8 -8.50 -3.93 17.44
C HIS A 8 -7.38 -3.87 18.47
N ALA A 9 -7.09 -5.00 19.13
CA ALA A 9 -6.06 -5.09 20.17
C ALA A 9 -4.64 -4.71 19.69
N TRP A 10 -4.41 -4.70 18.35
CA TRP A 10 -3.14 -4.30 17.74
C TRP A 10 -3.05 -2.78 17.43
N MET A 11 -4.12 -2.01 17.66
CA MET A 11 -4.14 -0.56 17.47
C MET A 11 -3.59 0.13 18.72
N ASP A 12 -2.38 0.63 18.60
CA ASP A 12 -1.75 1.49 19.61
C ASP A 12 -1.76 2.97 19.16
N GLU A 13 -1.24 3.86 20.01
CA GLU A 13 -1.19 5.29 19.73
C GLU A 13 -0.38 5.63 18.48
N SER A 14 0.69 4.89 18.19
CA SER A 14 1.55 5.13 17.03
C SER A 14 0.85 4.76 15.73
N ILE A 15 0.14 3.63 15.73
CA ILE A 15 -0.66 3.19 14.59
C ILE A 15 -1.85 4.13 14.37
N GLU A 16 -2.49 4.62 15.43
CA GLU A 16 -3.58 5.59 15.31
C GLU A 16 -3.08 6.95 14.78
N ALA A 17 -1.92 7.41 15.23
CA ALA A 17 -1.30 8.62 14.69
C ALA A 17 -0.98 8.47 13.19
N PHE A 18 -0.44 7.32 12.80
CA PHE A 18 -0.19 6.99 11.39
C PHE A 18 -1.50 6.94 10.59
N ARG A 19 -2.54 6.28 11.10
CA ARG A 19 -3.87 6.27 10.49
C ARG A 19 -4.38 7.68 10.19
N ASN A 20 -4.24 8.58 11.15
CA ASN A 20 -4.67 9.96 11.00
C ASN A 20 -3.86 10.71 9.92
N GLN A 21 -2.58 10.40 9.74
CA GLN A 21 -1.77 10.93 8.65
C GLN A 21 -2.25 10.41 7.28
N VAL A 22 -2.44 9.09 7.16
CA VAL A 22 -2.97 8.47 5.94
C VAL A 22 -4.32 9.06 5.56
N ARG A 23 -5.24 9.17 6.53
CA ARG A 23 -6.58 9.73 6.30
C ARG A 23 -6.54 11.17 5.80
N ARG A 24 -5.71 12.03 6.41
CA ARG A 24 -5.54 13.41 5.95
C ARG A 24 -4.95 13.49 4.55
N TYR A 25 -3.97 12.67 4.24
CA TYR A 25 -3.38 12.61 2.91
C TYR A 25 -4.43 12.19 1.86
N ILE A 26 -5.18 11.13 2.13
CA ILE A 26 -6.24 10.67 1.23
C ILE A 26 -7.29 11.76 1.02
N ALA A 27 -7.77 12.39 2.10
CA ALA A 27 -8.80 13.42 2.01
C ALA A 27 -8.34 14.67 1.24
N GLY A 28 -7.08 15.09 1.42
CA GLY A 28 -6.53 16.27 0.75
C GLY A 28 -6.06 16.04 -0.66
N GLU A 29 -5.34 14.96 -0.90
CA GLU A 29 -4.60 14.74 -2.14
C GLU A 29 -5.28 13.77 -3.11
N LEU A 30 -6.12 12.85 -2.63
CA LEU A 30 -6.69 11.81 -3.49
C LEU A 30 -8.20 11.98 -3.71
N SER A 31 -8.95 12.21 -2.66
CA SER A 31 -10.42 12.30 -2.74
C SER A 31 -10.93 13.33 -3.74
N PRO A 32 -10.29 14.50 -3.93
CA PRO A 32 -10.72 15.46 -4.93
C PRO A 32 -10.64 14.95 -6.39
N HIS A 33 -9.84 13.92 -6.64
CA HIS A 33 -9.59 13.37 -7.97
C HIS A 33 -10.39 12.11 -8.29
N LEU A 34 -11.09 11.53 -7.32
CA LEU A 34 -11.77 10.24 -7.46
C LEU A 34 -12.69 10.16 -8.67
N GLU A 35 -13.52 11.17 -8.85
CA GLU A 35 -14.49 11.19 -9.92
C GLU A 35 -13.82 11.22 -11.32
N SER A 36 -12.70 11.93 -11.43
CA SER A 36 -11.93 11.95 -12.68
C SER A 36 -11.27 10.60 -12.95
N TRP A 37 -10.73 9.93 -11.92
CA TRP A 37 -10.12 8.60 -12.06
C TRP A 37 -11.15 7.52 -12.41
N ARG A 38 -12.35 7.59 -11.83
CA ARG A 38 -13.46 6.71 -12.21
C ARG A 38 -13.84 6.84 -13.68
N ARG A 39 -13.89 8.07 -14.19
CA ARG A 39 -14.19 8.31 -15.61
C ARG A 39 -13.08 7.86 -16.55
N GLN A 40 -11.83 8.06 -16.20
CA GLN A 40 -10.69 7.64 -17.03
C GLN A 40 -10.35 6.16 -16.92
N GLY A 41 -10.82 5.47 -15.86
CA GLY A 41 -10.63 4.03 -15.66
C GLY A 41 -9.28 3.62 -15.08
N PHE A 42 -8.45 4.54 -14.62
CA PHE A 42 -7.17 4.25 -14.00
C PHE A 42 -6.75 5.35 -13.01
N ILE A 43 -5.81 4.99 -12.12
CA ILE A 43 -5.16 5.92 -11.20
C ILE A 43 -3.79 6.28 -11.77
N PRO A 44 -3.43 7.58 -11.83
CA PRO A 44 -2.12 8.02 -12.32
C PRO A 44 -0.96 7.46 -11.50
N ARG A 45 0.18 7.20 -12.15
CA ARG A 45 1.37 6.66 -11.48
C ARG A 45 1.94 7.58 -10.40
N GLU A 46 1.71 8.87 -10.54
CA GLU A 46 2.11 9.89 -9.57
C GLU A 46 1.51 9.65 -8.18
N VAL A 47 0.30 9.09 -8.11
CA VAL A 47 -0.36 8.72 -6.85
C VAL A 47 0.47 7.66 -6.10
N TRP A 48 0.96 6.64 -6.80
CA TRP A 48 1.78 5.59 -6.21
C TRP A 48 3.12 6.12 -5.71
N ARG A 49 3.75 7.01 -6.47
CA ARG A 49 4.97 7.72 -6.03
C ARG A 49 4.69 8.62 -4.82
N GLY A 50 3.53 9.26 -4.78
CA GLY A 50 3.08 10.03 -3.63
C GLY A 50 2.95 9.17 -2.37
N PHE A 51 2.34 8.00 -2.47
CA PHE A 51 2.29 7.03 -1.37
C PHE A 51 3.69 6.59 -0.93
N GLY A 52 4.59 6.29 -1.87
CA GLY A 52 5.97 5.95 -1.57
C GLY A 52 6.70 7.08 -0.85
N ALA A 53 6.58 8.32 -1.34
CA ALA A 53 7.22 9.50 -0.73
C ALA A 53 6.72 9.79 0.69
N MET A 54 5.47 9.46 0.99
CA MET A 54 4.89 9.59 2.32
C MET A 54 5.19 8.41 3.25
N GLY A 55 5.86 7.35 2.75
CA GLY A 55 6.10 6.12 3.51
C GLY A 55 4.84 5.28 3.74
N PHE A 56 3.80 5.46 2.93
CA PHE A 56 2.53 4.73 3.03
C PHE A 56 2.49 3.48 2.14
N LEU A 57 3.41 3.38 1.20
CA LEU A 57 3.54 2.22 0.33
C LEU A 57 4.56 1.26 0.91
N LEU A 58 4.13 0.08 1.35
CA LEU A 58 4.98 -0.97 1.93
C LEU A 58 5.80 -0.50 3.17
N PRO A 59 5.18 0.12 4.17
CA PRO A 59 5.88 0.60 5.36
C PRO A 59 6.55 -0.53 6.16
N GLU A 60 6.12 -1.77 5.99
CA GLU A 60 6.64 -2.96 6.67
C GLU A 60 7.97 -3.47 6.09
N ILE A 61 8.35 -3.06 4.89
CA ILE A 61 9.64 -3.45 4.31
C ILE A 61 10.78 -2.76 5.08
N GLY A 62 11.88 -3.50 5.25
CA GLY A 62 13.03 -3.04 6.04
C GLY A 62 13.67 -1.77 5.49
N GLU A 63 14.25 -0.97 6.39
CA GLU A 63 14.90 0.31 6.09
C GLU A 63 16.03 0.16 5.05
N ALA A 64 16.74 -0.97 5.05
CA ALA A 64 17.78 -1.29 4.07
C ALA A 64 17.28 -1.24 2.62
N TYR A 65 15.98 -1.39 2.41
CA TYR A 65 15.34 -1.37 1.09
C TYR A 65 14.37 -0.18 0.92
N GLY A 66 14.46 0.82 1.80
CA GLY A 66 13.70 2.07 1.71
C GLY A 66 12.33 2.07 2.40
N GLY A 67 11.93 0.97 3.05
CA GLY A 67 10.76 0.92 3.91
C GLY A 67 11.03 1.50 5.29
N SER A 68 10.09 1.34 6.21
CA SER A 68 10.21 1.84 7.59
C SER A 68 10.41 0.71 8.61
N GLY A 69 10.43 -0.56 8.17
CA GLY A 69 10.59 -1.72 9.04
C GLY A 69 9.49 -1.87 10.09
N THR A 70 8.31 -1.35 9.82
CA THR A 70 7.16 -1.39 10.74
C THR A 70 6.47 -2.76 10.70
N SER A 71 5.46 -2.96 11.53
CA SER A 71 4.63 -4.15 11.46
C SER A 71 3.65 -4.09 10.28
N LEU A 72 3.13 -5.24 9.84
CA LEU A 72 2.08 -5.33 8.82
C LEU A 72 0.82 -4.52 9.18
N ALA A 73 0.60 -4.22 10.45
CA ALA A 73 -0.52 -3.39 10.91
C ALA A 73 -0.56 -2.02 10.22
N TYR A 74 0.59 -1.42 9.94
CA TYR A 74 0.68 -0.14 9.23
C TYR A 74 0.17 -0.27 7.78
N GLN A 75 0.55 -1.33 7.09
CA GLN A 75 0.04 -1.62 5.74
C GLN A 75 -1.48 -1.85 5.73
N LEU A 76 -2.01 -2.57 6.73
CA LEU A 76 -3.45 -2.80 6.86
C LEU A 76 -4.21 -1.49 7.10
N VAL A 77 -3.65 -0.56 7.87
CA VAL A 77 -4.23 0.78 8.07
C VAL A 77 -4.33 1.55 6.76
N VAL A 78 -3.29 1.52 5.92
CA VAL A 78 -3.35 2.17 4.61
C VAL A 78 -4.46 1.59 3.75
N GLN A 79 -4.56 0.26 3.69
CA GLN A 79 -5.61 -0.41 2.91
C GLN A 79 -7.01 -0.10 3.43
N ASP A 80 -7.21 -0.10 4.76
CA ASP A 80 -8.47 0.23 5.41
C ASP A 80 -8.93 1.67 5.10
N GLU A 81 -8.04 2.64 5.22
CA GLU A 81 -8.37 4.04 4.93
C GLU A 81 -8.59 4.28 3.42
N MET A 82 -7.88 3.59 2.54
CA MET A 82 -8.15 3.62 1.10
C MET A 82 -9.53 3.04 0.78
N ALA A 83 -9.87 1.91 1.38
CA ALA A 83 -11.17 1.27 1.17
C ALA A 83 -12.32 2.15 1.66
N LYS A 84 -12.20 2.76 2.85
CA LYS A 84 -13.18 3.71 3.41
C LYS A 84 -13.39 4.94 2.54
N ALA A 85 -12.34 5.41 1.90
CA ALA A 85 -12.38 6.54 0.98
C ALA A 85 -12.79 6.14 -0.46
N GLU A 86 -13.13 4.87 -0.68
CA GLU A 86 -13.51 4.34 -2.00
C GLU A 86 -12.46 4.59 -3.09
N ILE A 87 -11.17 4.62 -2.73
CA ILE A 87 -10.09 4.74 -3.71
C ILE A 87 -10.07 3.47 -4.56
N PRO A 88 -10.24 3.57 -5.89
CA PRO A 88 -10.32 2.42 -6.78
C PRO A 88 -8.94 1.81 -7.08
N ALA A 89 -8.15 1.63 -6.05
CA ALA A 89 -6.83 1.02 -6.09
C ALA A 89 -6.66 0.10 -4.89
N THR A 90 -5.91 -0.96 -5.08
CA THR A 90 -5.51 -1.83 -3.99
C THR A 90 -3.99 -1.98 -3.99
N THR A 91 -3.39 -1.76 -2.84
CA THR A 91 -1.98 -2.06 -2.61
C THR A 91 -1.74 -3.55 -2.38
N GLY A 92 -2.81 -4.36 -2.28
CA GLY A 92 -2.74 -5.78 -1.90
C GLY A 92 -1.85 -6.62 -2.82
N VAL A 93 -2.08 -6.58 -4.13
CA VAL A 93 -1.26 -7.36 -5.09
C VAL A 93 0.18 -6.87 -5.09
N HIS A 94 0.39 -5.56 -5.00
CA HIS A 94 1.71 -4.96 -4.91
C HIS A 94 2.46 -5.43 -3.65
N SER A 95 1.78 -5.46 -2.51
CA SER A 95 2.31 -5.97 -1.24
C SER A 95 2.63 -7.46 -1.32
N ILE A 96 1.72 -8.30 -1.84
CA ILE A 96 1.94 -9.75 -1.99
C ILE A 96 3.22 -10.03 -2.77
N VAL A 97 3.37 -9.45 -3.96
CA VAL A 97 4.57 -9.68 -4.80
C VAL A 97 5.82 -9.18 -4.11
N THR A 98 5.75 -8.03 -3.44
CA THR A 98 6.89 -7.47 -2.71
C THR A 98 7.32 -8.39 -1.57
N HIS A 99 6.38 -8.97 -0.83
CA HIS A 99 6.70 -9.95 0.20
C HIS A 99 7.35 -11.22 -0.36
N TYR A 100 6.90 -11.74 -1.51
CA TYR A 100 7.59 -12.85 -2.16
C TYR A 100 9.06 -12.53 -2.46
N ILE A 101 9.34 -11.32 -2.95
CA ILE A 101 10.72 -10.89 -3.21
C ILE A 101 11.49 -10.72 -1.89
N ASN A 102 10.86 -10.09 -0.89
CA ASN A 102 11.49 -9.86 0.41
C ASN A 102 11.85 -11.16 1.14
N ASP A 103 10.98 -12.15 1.09
CA ASP A 103 11.12 -13.37 1.88
C ASP A 103 11.94 -14.44 1.16
N TYR A 104 11.84 -14.54 -0.16
CA TYR A 104 12.42 -15.61 -0.95
C TYR A 104 13.44 -15.16 -2.01
N GLY A 105 13.54 -13.85 -2.26
CA GLY A 105 14.48 -13.30 -3.23
C GLY A 105 15.94 -13.40 -2.76
N THR A 106 16.87 -13.46 -3.71
CA THR A 106 18.30 -13.28 -3.43
C THR A 106 18.58 -11.83 -3.02
N GLU A 107 19.70 -11.57 -2.36
CA GLU A 107 20.09 -10.19 -2.00
C GLU A 107 20.21 -9.27 -3.22
N GLU A 108 20.68 -9.81 -4.35
CA GLU A 108 20.72 -9.08 -5.62
C GLU A 108 19.31 -8.67 -6.07
N GLN A 109 18.35 -9.59 -6.01
CA GLN A 109 16.96 -9.33 -6.38
C GLN A 109 16.32 -8.31 -5.43
N LYS A 110 16.51 -8.46 -4.12
CA LYS A 110 16.00 -7.52 -3.11
C LYS A 110 16.53 -6.12 -3.33
N THR A 111 17.84 -5.97 -3.44
CA THR A 111 18.50 -4.68 -3.65
C THR A 111 18.06 -4.02 -4.96
N ARG A 112 17.83 -4.83 -6.01
CA ARG A 112 17.42 -4.33 -7.33
C ARG A 112 15.97 -3.85 -7.35
N TRP A 113 15.04 -4.54 -6.69
CA TRP A 113 13.62 -4.32 -6.86
C TRP A 113 12.91 -3.65 -5.68
N LEU A 114 13.26 -4.03 -4.43
CA LEU A 114 12.51 -3.53 -3.27
C LEU A 114 12.52 -2.00 -3.14
N PRO A 115 13.64 -1.27 -3.31
CA PRO A 115 13.62 0.18 -3.19
C PRO A 115 12.68 0.85 -4.21
N ARG A 116 12.59 0.31 -5.41
CA ARG A 116 11.74 0.84 -6.47
C ARG A 116 10.26 0.50 -6.26
N LEU A 117 9.97 -0.65 -5.64
CA LEU A 117 8.62 -1.05 -5.24
C LEU A 117 8.13 -0.19 -4.07
N VAL A 118 8.97 0.04 -3.07
CA VAL A 118 8.66 0.87 -1.89
C VAL A 118 8.43 2.33 -2.27
N SER A 119 9.24 2.87 -3.19
CA SER A 119 9.08 4.26 -3.67
C SER A 119 7.91 4.47 -4.62
N GLY A 120 7.27 3.40 -5.11
CA GLY A 120 6.23 3.49 -6.13
C GLY A 120 6.74 3.82 -7.54
N GLU A 121 8.07 3.83 -7.75
CA GLU A 121 8.67 3.94 -9.07
C GLU A 121 8.32 2.73 -9.94
N MET A 122 8.30 1.54 -9.32
CA MET A 122 7.89 0.28 -9.92
C MET A 122 6.62 -0.23 -9.23
N LEU A 123 5.66 -0.71 -10.01
CA LEU A 123 4.48 -1.39 -9.50
C LEU A 123 4.56 -2.88 -9.86
N ALA A 124 4.18 -3.71 -8.90
CA ALA A 124 4.13 -5.15 -9.08
C ALA A 124 2.72 -5.60 -9.47
N ALA A 125 2.68 -6.65 -10.27
CA ALA A 125 1.47 -7.36 -10.63
C ALA A 125 1.75 -8.88 -10.64
N VAL A 126 0.70 -9.69 -10.55
CA VAL A 126 0.79 -11.14 -10.61
C VAL A 126 -0.12 -11.67 -11.69
N GLY A 127 0.42 -12.53 -12.55
CA GLY A 127 -0.35 -13.32 -13.51
C GLY A 127 -0.39 -14.76 -13.02
N MET A 128 -1.55 -15.23 -12.57
CA MET A 128 -1.70 -16.57 -11.99
C MET A 128 -2.37 -17.56 -12.94
N THR A 129 -3.34 -17.09 -13.72
CA THR A 129 -4.10 -17.94 -14.64
C THR A 129 -3.34 -18.14 -15.92
N GLU A 130 -3.13 -19.40 -16.33
CA GLU A 130 -2.47 -19.77 -17.57
C GLU A 130 -3.50 -20.36 -18.56
N PRO A 131 -3.23 -20.30 -19.90
CA PRO A 131 -4.07 -20.99 -20.87
C PRO A 131 -4.13 -22.48 -20.55
N GLY A 132 -5.34 -23.01 -20.40
CA GLY A 132 -5.57 -24.43 -20.05
C GLY A 132 -5.55 -24.74 -18.55
N CYS A 133 -5.27 -23.77 -17.69
CA CYS A 133 -5.46 -23.85 -16.25
C CYS A 133 -6.61 -22.92 -15.85
N GLY A 134 -7.64 -23.48 -15.33
CA GLY A 134 -8.79 -22.74 -14.81
C GLY A 134 -9.52 -23.59 -13.78
N SER A 135 -10.20 -22.94 -12.87
CA SER A 135 -11.13 -23.59 -11.95
C SER A 135 -12.42 -24.00 -12.65
#